data_597c0d092324c6a001904573efc012ba
#
_entry.id   597c0d092324c6a001904573efc012ba
#
_cell.length_a   1.000
_cell.length_b   1.000
_cell.length_c   1.000
_cell.angle_alpha   90.00
_cell.angle_beta   90.00
_cell.angle_gamma   90.00
#
_symmetry.space_group_name_H-M   'P 1'
#
loop_
_entity.id
_entity.type
_entity.pdbx_description
1 polymer ?
#
loop_
_entity_poly.entity_id
_entity_poly.type
_entity_poly.pdbx_seq_one_letter_code
_entity_poly.pdbx_strand_id
1 'polypeptide(L)'
;MKVVWSPLADEQVDEIVVYIAADDRAAALAWLEQLLERVASLARFPDSGRIVPELQRDDTRELLVGSYRVIYRRKADVVEIATIRHGARQLDSGAI
;
A
#
# COMPACT_ATOMS: atom_id res chain seq x y z
N MET A 1 5.40 -15.86 1.28
CA MET A 1 4.46 -15.64 0.14
C MET A 1 5.09 -14.68 -0.85
N LYS A 2 4.73 -14.81 -2.11
CA LYS A 2 5.17 -13.87 -3.15
C LYS A 2 4.35 -12.58 -3.03
N VAL A 3 5.01 -11.44 -3.17
CA VAL A 3 4.33 -10.13 -3.19
C VAL A 3 4.33 -9.62 -4.62
N VAL A 4 3.15 -9.23 -5.11
CA VAL A 4 2.98 -8.67 -6.44
C VAL A 4 2.26 -7.32 -6.34
N TRP A 5 2.54 -6.43 -7.28
CA TRP A 5 1.93 -5.10 -7.35
C TRP A 5 0.89 -5.11 -8.45
N SER A 6 -0.31 -4.61 -8.16
CA SER A 6 -1.29 -4.41 -9.22
C SER A 6 -0.82 -3.30 -10.15
N PRO A 7 -1.26 -3.28 -11.40
CA PRO A 7 -0.94 -2.16 -12.30
C PRO A 7 -1.37 -0.81 -11.74
N LEU A 8 -2.51 -0.76 -11.06
CA LEU A 8 -3.00 0.47 -10.42
C LEU A 8 -2.05 0.92 -9.31
N ALA A 9 -1.60 0.02 -8.44
CA ALA A 9 -0.70 0.37 -7.35
C ALA A 9 0.65 0.86 -7.88
N ASP A 10 1.19 0.23 -8.91
CA ASP A 10 2.42 0.67 -9.57
C ASP A 10 2.31 2.10 -10.08
N GLU A 11 1.21 2.42 -10.75
CA GLU A 11 0.96 3.75 -11.27
C GLU A 11 0.83 4.77 -10.15
N GLN A 12 0.15 4.38 -9.07
CA GLN A 12 -0.05 5.26 -7.91
C GLN A 12 1.26 5.58 -7.19
N VAL A 13 2.19 4.62 -7.08
CA VAL A 13 3.52 4.89 -6.49
C VAL A 13 4.22 5.99 -7.26
N ASP A 14 4.22 5.91 -8.58
CA ASP A 14 4.88 6.91 -9.43
C ASP A 14 4.24 8.30 -9.24
N GLU A 15 2.92 8.36 -9.20
CA GLU A 15 2.19 9.62 -8.98
C GLU A 15 2.50 10.22 -7.61
N ILE A 16 2.55 9.39 -6.57
CA ILE A 16 2.82 9.86 -5.21
C ILE A 16 4.26 10.35 -5.08
N VAL A 17 5.21 9.64 -5.67
CA VAL A 17 6.62 10.05 -5.65
C VAL A 17 6.78 11.42 -6.34
N VAL A 18 6.16 11.62 -7.48
CA VAL A 18 6.19 12.90 -8.19
C VAL A 18 5.56 14.02 -7.35
N TYR A 19 4.44 13.72 -6.72
CA TYR A 19 3.73 14.69 -5.88
C TYR A 19 4.58 15.13 -4.68
N ILE A 20 5.19 14.19 -3.95
CA ILE A 20 6.03 14.50 -2.81
C ILE A 20 7.29 15.24 -3.27
N ALA A 21 7.90 14.78 -4.36
CA ALA A 21 9.14 15.36 -4.89
C ALA A 21 9.00 16.81 -5.37
N ALA A 22 7.80 17.19 -5.76
CA ALA A 22 7.54 18.60 -6.16
C ALA A 22 7.81 19.57 -5.02
N ASP A 23 7.62 19.11 -3.77
CA ASP A 23 7.87 19.91 -2.58
C ASP A 23 9.25 19.57 -1.97
N ASP A 24 9.58 18.31 -1.87
CA ASP A 24 10.81 17.84 -1.22
C ASP A 24 11.26 16.49 -1.82
N ARG A 25 12.34 16.55 -2.60
CA ARG A 25 12.87 15.35 -3.27
C ARG A 25 13.42 14.32 -2.28
N ALA A 26 14.07 14.80 -1.21
CA ALA A 26 14.59 13.88 -0.18
C ALA A 26 13.46 13.17 0.56
N ALA A 27 12.36 13.86 0.83
CA ALA A 27 11.18 13.25 1.44
C ALA A 27 10.55 12.20 0.54
N ALA A 28 10.52 12.44 -0.78
CA ALA A 28 10.01 11.46 -1.74
C ALA A 28 10.83 10.18 -1.73
N LEU A 29 12.15 10.30 -1.72
CA LEU A 29 13.05 9.16 -1.68
C LEU A 29 12.90 8.38 -0.37
N ALA A 30 12.84 9.08 0.75
CA ALA A 30 12.65 8.45 2.07
C ALA A 30 11.32 7.68 2.14
N TRP A 31 10.26 8.27 1.61
CA TRP A 31 8.95 7.62 1.55
C TRP A 31 9.00 6.34 0.70
N LEU A 32 9.62 6.41 -0.47
CA LEU A 32 9.74 5.26 -1.37
C LEU A 32 10.54 4.13 -0.71
N GLU A 33 11.64 4.43 -0.07
CA GLU A 33 12.45 3.43 0.64
C GLU A 33 11.64 2.76 1.75
N GLN A 34 10.91 3.53 2.54
CA GLN A 34 10.05 3.01 3.59
C GLN A 34 8.94 2.12 3.03
N LEU A 35 8.32 2.57 1.93
CA LEU A 35 7.27 1.80 1.26
C LEU A 35 7.79 0.43 0.82
N LEU A 36 8.92 0.41 0.11
CA LEU A 36 9.46 -0.83 -0.44
C LEU A 36 9.88 -1.80 0.67
N GLU A 37 10.46 -1.29 1.74
CA GLU A 37 10.85 -2.10 2.90
C GLU A 37 9.61 -2.71 3.59
N ARG A 38 8.59 -1.90 3.83
CA ARG A 38 7.37 -2.35 4.49
C ARG A 38 6.60 -3.37 3.65
N VAL A 39 6.53 -3.14 2.34
CA VAL A 39 5.86 -4.07 1.42
C VAL A 39 6.63 -5.38 1.32
N ALA A 40 7.97 -5.32 1.26
CA ALA A 40 8.78 -6.54 1.21
C ALA A 40 8.56 -7.44 2.44
N SER A 41 8.31 -6.85 3.60
CA SER A 41 8.06 -7.62 4.82
C SER A 41 6.80 -8.48 4.75
N LEU A 42 5.86 -8.16 3.87
CA LEU A 42 4.63 -8.92 3.70
C LEU A 42 4.87 -10.33 3.16
N ALA A 43 6.00 -10.56 2.51
CA ALA A 43 6.37 -11.91 2.04
C ALA A 43 6.52 -12.88 3.22
N ARG A 44 6.98 -12.36 4.36
CA ARG A 44 7.19 -13.15 5.59
C ARG A 44 6.01 -13.03 6.56
N PHE A 45 5.38 -11.86 6.59
CA PHE A 45 4.31 -11.55 7.55
C PHE A 45 3.08 -11.00 6.82
N PRO A 46 2.36 -11.84 6.05
CA PRO A 46 1.25 -11.36 5.22
C PRO A 46 0.07 -10.78 6.01
N ASP A 47 -0.06 -11.12 7.28
CA ASP A 47 -1.14 -10.63 8.12
C ASP A 47 -0.71 -9.50 9.07
N SER A 48 0.47 -8.91 8.85
CA SER A 48 1.00 -7.86 9.73
C SER A 48 0.25 -6.54 9.63
N GLY A 49 -0.40 -6.26 8.51
CA GLY A 49 -1.23 -5.08 8.37
C GLY A 49 -2.54 -5.21 9.14
N ARG A 50 -3.19 -4.08 9.43
CA ARG A 50 -4.49 -4.11 10.10
C ARG A 50 -5.60 -4.40 9.10
N ILE A 51 -6.69 -4.95 9.57
CA ILE A 51 -7.88 -5.10 8.74
C ILE A 51 -8.39 -3.72 8.35
N VAL A 52 -8.70 -3.53 7.07
CA VAL A 52 -9.23 -2.25 6.55
C VAL A 52 -10.57 -1.98 7.24
N PRO A 53 -10.71 -0.88 8.01
CA PRO A 53 -11.92 -0.64 8.79
C PRO A 53 -13.20 -0.56 7.97
N GLU A 54 -13.12 0.01 6.77
CA GLU A 54 -14.29 0.19 5.89
C GLU A 54 -14.79 -1.13 5.31
N LEU A 55 -13.94 -2.16 5.21
CA LEU A 55 -14.27 -3.42 4.55
C LEU A 55 -14.50 -4.57 5.52
N GLN A 56 -13.79 -4.57 6.62
CA GLN A 56 -13.87 -5.61 7.66
C GLN A 56 -13.72 -7.03 7.10
N ARG A 57 -12.77 -7.20 6.17
CA ARG A 57 -12.46 -8.49 5.55
C ARG A 57 -11.09 -8.95 6.03
N ASP A 58 -10.98 -10.20 6.44
CA ASP A 58 -9.73 -10.77 6.95
C ASP A 58 -8.63 -10.85 5.88
N ASP A 59 -9.00 -11.02 4.62
CA ASP A 59 -8.08 -11.14 3.50
C ASP A 59 -7.60 -9.79 2.94
N THR A 60 -8.13 -8.67 3.44
CA THR A 60 -7.81 -7.33 2.94
C THR A 60 -7.33 -6.47 4.09
N ARG A 61 -6.06 -6.07 4.01
CA ARG A 61 -5.39 -5.36 5.10
C ARG A 61 -4.68 -4.13 4.56
N GLU A 62 -4.18 -3.31 5.46
CA GLU A 62 -3.44 -2.11 5.09
C GLU A 62 -2.22 -1.89 5.97
N LEU A 63 -1.20 -1.28 5.37
CA LEU A 63 -0.06 -0.72 6.06
C LEU A 63 -0.14 0.79 5.95
N LEU A 64 0.27 1.50 6.99
CA LEU A 64 0.38 2.96 6.94
C LEU A 64 1.85 3.31 6.66
N VAL A 65 2.10 4.01 5.56
CA VAL A 65 3.43 4.48 5.19
C VAL A 65 3.37 6.00 5.02
N GLY A 66 3.89 6.72 5.99
CA GLY A 66 3.71 8.17 6.05
C GLY A 66 2.23 8.50 6.12
N SER A 67 1.76 9.37 5.25
CA SER A 67 0.35 9.79 5.18
C SER A 67 -0.50 8.91 4.27
N TYR A 68 0.05 7.78 3.81
CA TYR A 68 -0.62 6.94 2.81
C TYR A 68 -1.00 5.58 3.36
N ARG A 69 -2.12 5.06 2.87
CA ARG A 69 -2.65 3.73 3.17
C ARG A 69 -2.27 2.81 2.02
N VAL A 70 -1.52 1.77 2.30
CA VAL A 70 -1.13 0.74 1.31
C VAL A 70 -2.05 -0.45 1.54
N ILE A 71 -3.01 -0.63 0.66
CA ILE A 71 -4.03 -1.66 0.80
C ILE A 71 -3.64 -2.88 -0.01
N TYR A 72 -3.62 -4.02 0.64
CA TYR A 72 -3.23 -5.27 0.00
C TYR A 72 -4.24 -6.37 0.29
N ARG A 73 -4.25 -7.36 -0.59
CA ARG A 73 -5.14 -8.51 -0.47
C ARG A 73 -4.30 -9.80 -0.44
N ARG A 74 -4.58 -10.65 0.55
CA ARG A 74 -3.97 -11.97 0.61
C ARG A 74 -4.81 -12.93 -0.24
N LYS A 75 -4.20 -13.50 -1.25
CA LYS A 75 -4.78 -14.56 -2.06
C LYS A 75 -4.09 -15.87 -1.68
N ALA A 76 -4.41 -17.00 -2.27
CA ALA A 76 -3.93 -18.32 -1.86
C ALA A 76 -2.43 -18.38 -1.49
N ASP A 77 -1.55 -17.98 -2.41
CA ASP A 77 -0.09 -18.03 -2.22
C ASP A 77 0.59 -16.69 -2.56
N VAL A 78 -0.21 -15.63 -2.73
CA VAL A 78 0.26 -14.32 -3.19
C VAL A 78 -0.34 -13.23 -2.32
N VAL A 79 0.45 -12.21 -2.04
CA VAL A 79 -0.02 -10.95 -1.50
C VAL A 79 -0.02 -9.94 -2.65
N GLU A 80 -1.18 -9.41 -2.99
CA GLU A 80 -1.30 -8.39 -4.03
C GLU A 80 -1.45 -7.02 -3.42
N ILE A 81 -0.55 -6.10 -3.76
CA ILE A 81 -0.71 -4.69 -3.40
C ILE A 81 -1.76 -4.12 -4.35
N ALA A 82 -2.94 -3.83 -3.84
CA ALA A 82 -4.10 -3.48 -4.65
C ALA A 82 -4.17 -2.00 -4.99
N THR A 83 -3.98 -1.14 -4.00
CA THR A 83 -4.10 0.30 -4.19
C THR A 83 -3.38 1.07 -3.07
N ILE A 84 -2.96 2.29 -3.36
CA ILE A 84 -2.35 3.18 -2.38
C ILE A 84 -3.15 4.48 -2.38
N ARG A 85 -3.57 4.92 -1.20
CA ARG A 85 -4.41 6.10 -1.05
C ARG A 85 -3.94 6.97 0.08
N HIS A 86 -4.16 8.27 -0.04
CA HIS A 86 -3.95 9.19 1.08
C HIS A 86 -4.81 8.74 2.27
N GLY A 87 -4.24 8.75 3.47
CA GLY A 87 -4.90 8.22 4.67
C GLY A 87 -6.19 8.90 5.05
N ALA A 88 -6.39 10.16 4.65
CA ALA A 88 -7.61 10.91 4.91
C ALA A 88 -8.78 10.50 3.99
N ARG A 89 -8.52 9.77 2.91
CA ARG A 89 -9.56 9.37 1.97
C ARG A 89 -10.27 8.11 2.46
N GLN A 90 -11.59 8.17 2.47
CA GLN A 90 -12.41 6.99 2.75
C GLN A 90 -12.32 6.00 1.58
N LEU A 91 -12.27 4.73 1.91
CA LEU A 91 -12.26 3.66 0.93
C LEU A 91 -13.67 3.11 0.77
N ASP A 92 -14.20 3.13 -0.46
CA ASP A 92 -15.46 2.52 -0.77
C ASP A 92 -15.24 1.05 -1.13
N SER A 93 -16.21 0.18 -0.86
CA SER A 93 -16.11 -1.25 -1.13
C SER A 93 -15.92 -1.58 -2.61
N GLY A 94 -16.32 -0.69 -3.50
CA GLY A 94 -16.10 -0.84 -4.94
C GLY A 94 -14.71 -0.49 -5.41
N ALA A 95 -13.85 0.06 -4.56
CA ALA A 95 -12.51 0.51 -4.91
C ALA A 95 -11.48 -0.63 -5.01
N ILE A 96 -11.82 -1.82 -4.51
CA ILE A 96 -10.97 -3.00 -4.61
C ILE A 96 -11.75 -4.30 -4.84
#